data_fc328dd71894bdcd1c8698b005f380f8
#
_entry.id   fc328dd71894bdcd1c8698b005f380f8
#
_cell.length_a   1.000
_cell.length_b   1.000
_cell.length_c   1.000
_cell.angle_alpha   90.00
_cell.angle_beta   90.00
_cell.angle_gamma   90.00
#
_symmetry.space_group_name_H-M   'P 1'
#
loop_
_entity.id
_entity.type
_entity.pdbx_description
1 polymer ?
#
loop_
_entity_poly.entity_id
_entity_poly.type
_entity_poly.pdbx_seq_one_letter_code
_entity_poly.pdbx_strand_id
1 'polypeptide(L)'
;MVTSRRIAETDRAGIEQALVRDEFHPGVKSDVFFEPGTVTNVYEYDKKPVLLVRVYKCLHLDLMCYDNADVEHNKMVLEAGWEKLVTSAKSNGFKEIVTSVNGAALLKFLTRPVEHGGFGFERIEVYGEIALRRLL
;
A
#
# COMPACT_ATOMS: atom_id res chain seq x y z
N MET A 1 5.07 -26.64 -19.77
CA MET A 1 4.75 -26.99 -18.37
C MET A 1 4.79 -25.73 -17.50
N VAL A 2 3.81 -25.55 -16.64
CA VAL A 2 3.76 -24.43 -15.69
C VAL A 2 4.40 -24.89 -14.37
N THR A 3 5.34 -24.10 -13.86
CA THR A 3 5.98 -24.30 -12.54
C THR A 3 5.96 -23.01 -11.76
N SER A 4 6.16 -23.08 -10.45
CA SER A 4 6.34 -21.91 -9.61
C SER A 4 7.49 -22.12 -8.64
N ARG A 5 8.19 -21.05 -8.32
CA ARG A 5 9.26 -21.03 -7.32
C ARG A 5 9.28 -19.71 -6.55
N ARG A 6 9.96 -19.70 -5.45
CA ARG A 6 10.24 -18.45 -4.72
C ARG A 6 11.13 -17.54 -5.56
N ILE A 7 10.92 -16.24 -5.37
CA ILE A 7 11.79 -15.21 -5.93
C ILE A 7 13.23 -15.38 -5.41
N ALA A 8 14.19 -15.11 -6.26
CA ALA A 8 15.60 -15.08 -5.94
C ALA A 8 16.23 -13.76 -6.41
N GLU A 9 17.37 -13.40 -5.85
CA GLU A 9 18.05 -12.13 -6.22
C GLU A 9 18.38 -12.06 -7.73
N THR A 10 18.60 -13.21 -8.35
CA THR A 10 18.81 -13.32 -9.80
C THR A 10 17.62 -12.88 -10.65
N ASP A 11 16.41 -12.78 -10.06
CA ASP A 11 15.22 -12.33 -10.77
C ASP A 11 15.14 -10.78 -10.85
N ARG A 12 15.91 -10.06 -10.03
CA ARG A 12 15.83 -8.61 -9.88
C ARG A 12 15.92 -7.86 -11.19
N ALA A 13 16.90 -8.18 -12.01
CA ALA A 13 17.10 -7.50 -13.29
C ALA A 13 15.90 -7.66 -14.24
N GLY A 14 15.31 -8.85 -14.30
CA GLY A 14 14.10 -9.11 -15.09
C GLY A 14 12.88 -8.35 -14.55
N ILE A 15 12.74 -8.26 -13.23
CA ILE A 15 11.67 -7.50 -12.58
C ILE A 15 11.80 -6.00 -12.89
N GLU A 16 13.00 -5.45 -12.80
CA GLU A 16 13.26 -4.03 -13.12
C GLU A 16 12.91 -3.72 -14.57
N GLN A 17 13.27 -4.60 -15.51
CA GLN A 17 12.88 -4.45 -16.92
C GLN A 17 11.36 -4.52 -17.11
N ALA A 18 10.67 -5.41 -16.38
CA ALA A 18 9.21 -5.52 -16.44
C ALA A 18 8.54 -4.26 -15.87
N LEU A 19 9.02 -3.72 -14.75
CA LEU A 19 8.49 -2.52 -14.12
C LEU A 19 8.61 -1.27 -14.99
N VAL A 20 9.65 -1.16 -15.81
CA VAL A 20 9.80 -0.05 -16.78
C VAL A 20 8.66 -0.03 -17.80
N ARG A 21 8.10 -1.20 -18.14
CA ARG A 21 7.02 -1.35 -19.13
C ARG A 21 5.63 -1.42 -18.49
N ASP A 22 5.57 -1.51 -17.16
CA ASP A 22 4.32 -1.71 -16.42
C ASP A 22 3.60 -0.38 -16.21
N GLU A 23 2.44 -0.23 -16.84
CA GLU A 23 1.57 0.94 -16.70
C GLU A 23 0.69 0.89 -15.45
N PHE A 24 0.54 -0.29 -14.83
CA PHE A 24 -0.37 -0.51 -13.70
C PHE A 24 0.25 -0.29 -12.33
N HIS A 25 1.60 -0.26 -12.24
CA HIS A 25 2.33 -0.10 -10.99
C HIS A 25 3.35 1.05 -11.05
N PRO A 26 2.90 2.28 -11.35
CA PRO A 26 3.81 3.42 -11.47
C PRO A 26 4.55 3.66 -10.14
N GLY A 27 5.87 3.88 -10.23
CA GLY A 27 6.70 4.19 -9.07
C GLY A 27 7.05 2.99 -8.17
N VAL A 28 6.60 1.79 -8.49
CA VAL A 28 6.99 0.57 -7.75
C VAL A 28 8.46 0.25 -8.07
N LYS A 29 9.23 -0.04 -7.03
CA LYS A 29 10.64 -0.46 -7.13
C LYS A 29 10.74 -1.98 -6.91
N SER A 30 11.76 -2.60 -7.51
CA SER A 30 11.98 -4.05 -7.39
C SER A 30 12.15 -4.51 -5.93
N ASP A 31 12.67 -3.66 -5.05
CA ASP A 31 12.90 -3.98 -3.63
C ASP A 31 11.63 -4.46 -2.90
N VAL A 32 10.45 -3.96 -3.26
CA VAL A 32 9.20 -4.35 -2.60
C VAL A 32 8.90 -5.85 -2.70
N PHE A 33 9.40 -6.51 -3.74
CA PHE A 33 9.20 -7.95 -3.94
C PHE A 33 10.09 -8.81 -3.05
N PHE A 34 11.16 -8.23 -2.52
CA PHE A 34 12.14 -8.88 -1.66
C PHE A 34 12.00 -8.53 -0.18
N GLU A 35 11.06 -7.66 0.17
CA GLU A 35 10.88 -7.21 1.54
C GLU A 35 10.50 -8.34 2.51
N PRO A 36 11.02 -8.32 3.75
CA PRO A 36 10.56 -9.20 4.81
C PRO A 36 9.05 -9.06 5.02
N GLY A 37 8.37 -10.19 5.27
CA GLY A 37 6.90 -10.21 5.47
C GLY A 37 6.10 -10.20 4.18
N THR A 38 6.74 -10.22 3.02
CA THR A 38 6.10 -10.53 1.74
C THR A 38 6.41 -11.94 1.29
N VAL A 39 5.48 -12.52 0.55
CA VAL A 39 5.68 -13.81 -0.14
C VAL A 39 5.60 -13.54 -1.63
N THR A 40 6.73 -13.67 -2.34
CA THR A 40 6.78 -13.46 -3.77
C THR A 40 7.18 -14.74 -4.48
N ASN A 41 6.36 -15.15 -5.45
CA ASN A 41 6.60 -16.30 -6.29
C ASN A 41 6.72 -15.89 -7.76
N VAL A 42 7.63 -16.54 -8.46
CA VAL A 42 7.79 -16.46 -9.91
C VAL A 42 7.11 -17.68 -10.51
N TYR A 43 6.19 -17.44 -11.42
CA TYR A 43 5.57 -18.49 -12.23
C TYR A 43 6.27 -18.56 -13.58
N GLU A 44 6.57 -19.75 -14.00
CA GLU A 44 7.33 -20.03 -15.22
C GLU A 44 6.52 -20.90 -16.17
N TYR A 45 6.67 -20.64 -17.47
CA TYR A 45 6.22 -21.51 -18.54
C TYR A 45 7.44 -21.97 -19.33
N ASP A 46 7.65 -23.28 -19.39
CA ASP A 46 8.83 -23.91 -20.02
C ASP A 46 10.15 -23.26 -19.54
N LYS A 47 10.29 -23.11 -18.21
CA LYS A 47 11.45 -22.53 -17.53
C LYS A 47 11.68 -21.02 -17.78
N LYS A 48 10.73 -20.35 -18.42
CA LYS A 48 10.79 -18.90 -18.62
C LYS A 48 9.84 -18.19 -17.65
N PRO A 49 10.30 -17.21 -16.88
CA PRO A 49 9.44 -16.39 -16.02
C PRO A 49 8.36 -15.68 -16.85
N VAL A 50 7.10 -15.84 -16.46
CA VAL A 50 5.95 -15.24 -17.15
C VAL A 50 5.06 -14.40 -16.23
N LEU A 51 5.07 -14.66 -14.92
CA LEU A 51 4.24 -13.95 -13.95
C LEU A 51 4.92 -13.87 -12.60
N LEU A 52 4.83 -12.70 -11.99
CA LEU A 52 5.27 -12.44 -10.62
C LEU A 52 4.04 -12.20 -9.74
N VAL A 53 3.93 -12.94 -8.65
CA VAL A 53 2.84 -12.78 -7.66
C VAL A 53 3.41 -12.44 -6.31
N ARG A 54 3.04 -11.27 -5.79
CA ARG A 54 3.39 -10.80 -4.46
C ARG A 54 2.17 -10.86 -3.55
N VAL A 55 2.32 -11.45 -2.36
CA VAL A 55 1.31 -11.49 -1.32
C VAL A 55 1.85 -10.80 -0.07
N TYR A 56 1.10 -9.88 0.52
CA TYR A 56 1.48 -9.14 1.71
C TYR A 56 0.25 -8.74 2.53
N LYS A 57 0.47 -8.36 3.80
CA LYS A 57 -0.60 -7.90 4.68
C LYS A 57 -0.90 -6.42 4.43
N CYS A 58 -2.18 -6.12 4.23
CA CYS A 58 -2.72 -4.78 4.12
C CYS A 58 -3.74 -4.54 5.24
N LEU A 59 -3.66 -3.38 5.90
CA LEU A 59 -4.63 -2.93 6.89
C LEU A 59 -5.68 -2.05 6.21
N HIS A 60 -6.95 -2.46 6.26
CA HIS A 60 -8.07 -1.64 5.84
C HIS A 60 -8.60 -0.82 7.01
N LEU A 61 -8.78 0.48 6.78
CA LEU A 61 -9.41 1.40 7.71
C LEU A 61 -10.75 1.89 7.17
N ASP A 62 -11.76 1.80 8.02
CA ASP A 62 -13.03 2.49 7.84
C ASP A 62 -13.11 3.62 8.88
N LEU A 63 -13.18 4.85 8.40
CA LEU A 63 -13.31 6.03 9.25
C LEU A 63 -14.75 6.50 9.25
N MET A 64 -15.39 6.42 10.40
CA MET A 64 -16.76 6.86 10.60
C MET A 64 -16.85 7.83 11.79
N CYS A 65 -17.43 9.00 11.54
CA CYS A 65 -17.68 10.00 12.56
C CYS A 65 -19.11 9.84 13.10
N TYR A 66 -19.28 10.10 14.40
CA TYR A 66 -20.62 10.22 14.97
C TYR A 66 -21.30 11.50 14.49
N ASP A 67 -22.61 11.50 14.31
CA ASP A 67 -23.37 12.62 13.78
C ASP A 67 -23.22 13.94 14.55
N ASN A 68 -22.98 13.85 15.86
CA ASN A 68 -22.80 14.99 16.75
C ASN A 68 -21.33 15.36 16.99
N ALA A 69 -20.40 14.77 16.24
CA ALA A 69 -18.98 15.00 16.43
C ALA A 69 -18.56 16.32 15.78
N ASP A 70 -17.78 17.09 16.53
CA ASP A 70 -17.11 18.29 16.03
C ASP A 70 -15.94 17.90 15.13
N VAL A 71 -15.82 18.54 13.97
CA VAL A 71 -14.76 18.24 12.98
C VAL A 71 -13.36 18.43 13.54
N GLU A 72 -13.16 19.49 14.33
CA GLU A 72 -11.86 19.76 14.95
C GLU A 72 -11.51 18.72 16.01
N HIS A 73 -12.48 18.28 16.81
CA HIS A 73 -12.29 17.21 17.77
C HIS A 73 -11.96 15.89 17.07
N ASN A 74 -12.64 15.55 15.98
CA ASN A 74 -12.34 14.35 15.19
C ASN A 74 -10.91 14.38 14.65
N LYS A 75 -10.48 15.52 14.15
CA LYS A 75 -9.12 15.74 13.67
C LYS A 75 -8.09 15.54 14.79
N MET A 76 -8.30 16.15 15.95
CA MET A 76 -7.41 16.00 17.11
C MET A 76 -7.28 14.55 17.57
N VAL A 77 -8.40 13.82 17.64
CA VAL A 77 -8.42 12.41 18.04
C VAL A 77 -7.69 11.53 17.03
N LEU A 78 -7.92 11.78 15.75
CA LEU A 78 -7.26 11.04 14.68
C LEU A 78 -5.74 11.29 14.68
N GLU A 79 -5.30 12.53 14.82
CA GLU A 79 -3.90 12.90 14.94
C GLU A 79 -3.23 12.23 16.16
N ALA A 80 -3.89 12.28 17.32
CA ALA A 80 -3.37 11.68 18.55
C ALA A 80 -3.24 10.16 18.49
N GLY A 81 -4.16 9.49 17.79
CA GLY A 81 -4.17 8.02 17.64
C GLY A 81 -3.29 7.50 16.51
N TRP A 82 -2.95 8.35 15.56
CA TRP A 82 -2.35 7.93 14.30
C TRP A 82 -0.98 7.24 14.45
N GLU A 83 -0.09 7.83 15.20
CA GLU A 83 1.25 7.27 15.43
C GLU A 83 1.20 5.89 16.12
N LYS A 84 0.27 5.70 17.04
CA LYS A 84 0.05 4.40 17.70
C LYS A 84 -0.47 3.37 16.70
N LEU A 85 -1.40 3.75 15.83
CA LEU A 85 -1.94 2.89 14.77
C LEU A 85 -0.84 2.46 13.81
N VAL A 86 -0.05 3.40 13.30
CA VAL A 86 1.06 3.14 12.38
C VAL A 86 2.10 2.22 13.02
N THR A 87 2.50 2.50 14.26
CA THR A 87 3.47 1.69 15.01
C THR A 87 2.96 0.26 15.22
N SER A 88 1.70 0.12 15.63
CA SER A 88 1.06 -1.19 15.81
C SER A 88 0.94 -1.96 14.50
N ALA A 89 0.55 -1.30 13.41
CA ALA A 89 0.46 -1.92 12.11
C ALA A 89 1.83 -2.44 11.63
N LYS A 90 2.87 -1.65 11.74
CA LYS A 90 4.25 -2.08 11.43
C LYS A 90 4.68 -3.29 12.26
N SER A 91 4.45 -3.24 13.57
CA SER A 91 4.82 -4.33 14.50
C SER A 91 4.10 -5.64 14.18
N ASN A 92 2.89 -5.57 13.63
CA ASN A 92 2.11 -6.73 13.20
C ASN A 92 2.37 -7.16 11.75
N GLY A 93 3.38 -6.57 11.09
CA GLY A 93 3.83 -6.96 9.76
C GLY A 93 2.95 -6.46 8.61
N PHE A 94 2.07 -5.49 8.84
CA PHE A 94 1.35 -4.82 7.77
C PHE A 94 2.30 -3.95 6.94
N LYS A 95 2.10 -3.95 5.63
CA LYS A 95 2.95 -3.21 4.68
C LYS A 95 2.33 -1.92 4.17
N GLU A 96 1.02 -1.82 4.27
CA GLU A 96 0.29 -0.62 3.88
C GLU A 96 -1.02 -0.48 4.64
N ILE A 97 -1.52 0.73 4.67
CA ILE A 97 -2.86 1.09 5.15
C ILE A 97 -3.65 1.59 3.95
N VAL A 98 -4.86 1.08 3.77
CA VAL A 98 -5.78 1.49 2.71
C VAL A 98 -7.07 1.98 3.35
N THR A 99 -7.61 3.07 2.85
CA THR A 99 -8.91 3.61 3.27
C THR A 99 -9.68 4.14 2.06
N SER A 100 -11.00 4.03 2.11
CA SER A 100 -11.92 4.67 1.17
C SER A 100 -12.43 5.97 1.78
N VAL A 101 -12.49 7.03 1.01
CA VAL A 101 -12.90 8.36 1.49
C VAL A 101 -13.95 8.96 0.58
N ASN A 102 -15.09 9.29 1.16
CA ASN A 102 -16.15 10.05 0.54
C ASN A 102 -16.18 11.45 1.17
N GLY A 103 -15.50 12.40 0.57
CA GLY A 103 -15.51 13.77 1.04
C GLY A 103 -14.21 14.52 0.75
N ALA A 104 -14.32 15.70 0.11
CA ALA A 104 -13.17 16.47 -0.33
C ALA A 104 -12.30 16.97 0.83
N ALA A 105 -12.88 17.31 1.97
CA ALA A 105 -12.15 17.82 3.13
C ALA A 105 -11.29 16.72 3.77
N LEU A 106 -11.85 15.54 3.97
CA LEU A 106 -11.11 14.40 4.54
C LEU A 106 -10.05 13.89 3.56
N LEU A 107 -10.36 13.85 2.26
CA LEU A 107 -9.40 13.52 1.22
C LEU A 107 -8.18 14.46 1.28
N LYS A 108 -8.41 15.76 1.30
CA LYS A 108 -7.34 16.77 1.37
C LYS A 108 -6.50 16.62 2.65
N PHE A 109 -7.15 16.34 3.78
CA PHE A 109 -6.48 16.16 5.06
C PHE A 109 -5.58 14.90 5.07
N LEU A 110 -6.10 13.76 4.62
CA LEU A 110 -5.35 12.49 4.59
C LEU A 110 -4.21 12.49 3.58
N THR A 111 -4.36 13.17 2.45
CA THR A 111 -3.33 13.22 1.40
C THR A 111 -2.25 14.28 1.64
N ARG A 112 -2.44 15.16 2.64
CA ARG A 112 -1.41 16.13 3.00
C ARG A 112 -0.12 15.40 3.40
N PRO A 113 1.07 15.85 2.93
CA PRO A 113 2.35 15.27 3.31
C PRO A 113 2.57 15.29 4.84
N VAL A 114 3.31 14.31 5.34
CA VAL A 114 3.62 14.18 6.77
C VAL A 114 4.38 15.39 7.29
N GLU A 115 5.32 15.93 6.52
CA GLU A 115 6.10 17.13 6.82
C GLU A 115 5.24 18.40 6.94
N HIS A 116 4.01 18.37 6.41
CA HIS A 116 3.02 19.45 6.52
C HIS A 116 1.89 19.14 7.52
N GLY A 117 2.13 18.19 8.43
CA GLY A 117 1.17 17.78 9.46
C GLY A 117 0.02 16.92 8.95
N GLY A 118 0.18 16.29 7.79
CA GLY A 118 -0.79 15.35 7.22
C GLY A 118 -0.44 13.89 7.49
N PHE A 119 -1.21 12.97 6.92
CA PHE A 119 -1.04 11.54 7.11
C PHE A 119 -0.30 10.84 5.95
N GLY A 120 0.00 11.55 4.89
CA GLY A 120 0.85 11.07 3.80
C GLY A 120 0.23 9.95 2.97
N PHE A 121 -1.10 9.89 2.85
CA PHE A 121 -1.76 8.95 1.96
C PHE A 121 -1.59 9.35 0.50
N GLU A 122 -1.46 8.36 -0.36
CA GLU A 122 -1.49 8.51 -1.81
C GLU A 122 -2.87 8.12 -2.34
N ARG A 123 -3.35 8.87 -3.33
CA ARG A 123 -4.55 8.50 -4.08
C ARG A 123 -4.20 7.37 -5.05
N ILE A 124 -4.97 6.29 -4.98
CA ILE A 124 -4.86 5.16 -5.89
C ILE A 124 -6.21 4.87 -6.53
N GLU A 125 -6.20 4.17 -7.64
CA GLU A 125 -7.40 3.67 -8.30
C GLU A 125 -7.37 2.14 -8.26
N VAL A 126 -8.42 1.55 -7.70
CA VAL A 126 -8.55 0.09 -7.59
C VAL A 126 -9.89 -0.30 -8.18
N TYR A 127 -9.89 -1.09 -9.25
CA TYR A 127 -11.11 -1.51 -9.97
C TYR A 127 -12.03 -0.35 -10.37
N GLY A 128 -11.47 0.79 -10.77
CA GLY A 128 -12.21 1.99 -11.12
C GLY A 128 -12.71 2.83 -9.94
N GLU A 129 -12.46 2.40 -8.71
CA GLU A 129 -12.76 3.14 -7.50
C GLU A 129 -11.53 3.86 -6.95
N ILE A 130 -11.76 5.07 -6.41
CA ILE A 130 -10.70 5.86 -5.79
C ILE A 130 -10.54 5.41 -4.34
N ALA A 131 -9.33 5.04 -3.98
CA ALA A 131 -8.93 4.73 -2.62
C ALA A 131 -7.69 5.53 -2.23
N LEU A 132 -7.37 5.55 -0.95
CA LEU A 132 -6.15 6.12 -0.43
C LEU A 132 -5.27 5.03 0.15
N ARG A 133 -3.98 5.11 -0.10
CA ARG A 133 -2.97 4.18 0.38
C ARG A 133 -1.82 4.90 1.06
N ARG A 134 -1.37 4.38 2.18
CA ARG A 134 -0.10 4.75 2.79
C ARG A 134 0.78 3.51 2.95
N LEU A 135 1.98 3.56 2.41
CA LEU A 135 3.02 2.55 2.65
C LEU A 135 3.60 2.72 4.06
N LEU A 136 3.85 1.63 4.72
CA LEU A 136 4.38 1.57 6.09
C LEU A 136 5.86 1.26 6.13
#